data_fd85d703a51cc350d5976a0b43f43332
#
_entry.id   fd85d703a51cc350d5976a0b43f43332
#
_cell.length_a   1.000
_cell.length_b   1.000
_cell.length_c   1.000
_cell.angle_alpha   90.00
_cell.angle_beta   90.00
_cell.angle_gamma   90.00
#
_symmetry.space_group_name_H-M   'P 1'
#
loop_
_entity.id
_entity.type
_entity.pdbx_description
1 polymer ?
#
loop_
_entity_poly.entity_id
_entity_poly.type
_entity_poly.pdbx_seq_one_letter_code
_entity_poly.pdbx_strand_id
1 'polypeptide(L)'
;EDFGDLTGKVWRSNVLVTSTNIKVEAIGSGKKIRGRKHRNWRPDLLILDDIENDENVRTPEQRAKLDSWFKKAVSKAGDDYTDIVYIGTLLHYDSLLANTLKNPGYKAIKYRAVISFSPEADLWQEWENIFTDLSDEDHEENARKFFEAHREKMLAGTEVLWEEKLSYYDLMVMKVTEGEASFNSEEQNEPINPEDCVFNEEWFDYYNEAEMDFKDKDFQFFGFVDPSLGKTKKSDFSAIITLAKSKVTGYMYVLDADIERRHPDRIITDILEKERWLKRDFGRGYKKFGAETVQFQWFLKEELAKASARAGLYLPIEEVPQTSDKTMRIQTMQPDVKNHYIKFNKKHKRLLEQMFHFPMGAHDDGPDALEGCRTIAKKSKRFRIMDRRAAGL
;
A
#
# COMPACT_ATOMS: atom_id res chain seq x y z
N GLU A 1 -26.03 -4.87 -38.57
CA GLU A 1 -27.20 -5.29 -39.39
C GLU A 1 -28.49 -4.67 -38.90
N ASP A 2 -28.63 -4.39 -37.57
CA ASP A 2 -29.91 -3.91 -37.00
C ASP A 2 -30.31 -2.47 -37.39
N PHE A 3 -29.34 -1.65 -37.85
CA PHE A 3 -29.57 -0.24 -38.16
C PHE A 3 -29.36 0.12 -39.64
N GLY A 4 -28.99 -0.85 -40.48
CA GLY A 4 -28.67 -0.64 -41.88
C GLY A 4 -27.42 0.22 -42.13
N ASP A 5 -27.25 0.75 -43.35
CA ASP A 5 -26.12 1.62 -43.69
C ASP A 5 -26.40 3.05 -43.22
N LEU A 6 -25.64 3.47 -42.20
CA LEU A 6 -25.71 4.81 -41.61
C LEU A 6 -24.74 5.80 -42.27
N THR A 7 -23.99 5.40 -43.29
CA THR A 7 -22.96 6.25 -43.91
C THR A 7 -23.61 7.47 -44.56
N GLY A 8 -23.20 8.66 -44.12
CA GLY A 8 -23.63 9.95 -44.67
C GLY A 8 -22.56 10.64 -45.52
N LYS A 9 -22.84 11.87 -45.90
CA LYS A 9 -21.95 12.66 -46.78
C LYS A 9 -20.61 13.06 -46.12
N VAL A 10 -20.57 13.09 -44.79
CA VAL A 10 -19.36 13.41 -44.01
C VAL A 10 -19.03 12.18 -43.16
N TRP A 11 -17.87 11.58 -43.50
CA TRP A 11 -17.39 10.39 -42.79
C TRP A 11 -15.87 10.49 -42.64
N ARG A 12 -15.43 11.10 -41.51
CA ARG A 12 -14.01 11.35 -41.20
C ARG A 12 -13.67 10.81 -39.81
N SER A 13 -12.40 10.61 -39.52
CA SER A 13 -11.93 10.04 -38.21
C SER A 13 -12.43 10.81 -36.98
N ASN A 14 -12.64 12.11 -37.10
CA ASN A 14 -13.05 12.96 -35.96
C ASN A 14 -14.45 13.57 -36.10
N VAL A 15 -15.09 13.45 -37.27
CA VAL A 15 -16.47 13.95 -37.50
C VAL A 15 -17.16 13.05 -38.49
N LEU A 16 -18.33 12.58 -38.09
CA LEU A 16 -19.26 11.88 -39.01
C LEU A 16 -20.63 12.50 -38.94
N VAL A 17 -21.35 12.46 -40.07
CA VAL A 17 -22.75 12.79 -40.14
C VAL A 17 -23.46 11.62 -40.82
N THR A 18 -24.38 10.99 -40.09
CA THR A 18 -25.11 9.82 -40.58
C THR A 18 -26.08 10.15 -41.71
N SER A 19 -26.55 9.13 -42.44
CA SER A 19 -27.61 9.25 -43.44
C SER A 19 -28.93 9.81 -42.84
N THR A 20 -29.12 9.59 -41.53
CA THR A 20 -30.25 10.15 -40.74
C THR A 20 -29.95 11.55 -40.19
N ASN A 21 -28.82 12.17 -40.63
CA ASN A 21 -28.40 13.52 -40.26
C ASN A 21 -28.04 13.74 -38.78
N ILE A 22 -27.59 12.70 -38.07
CA ILE A 22 -26.99 12.81 -36.74
C ILE A 22 -25.52 13.10 -36.91
N LYS A 23 -25.01 14.16 -36.26
CA LYS A 23 -23.57 14.49 -36.21
C LYS A 23 -22.94 13.92 -34.95
N VAL A 24 -21.88 13.15 -35.11
CA VAL A 24 -20.98 12.75 -34.03
C VAL A 24 -19.61 13.37 -34.25
N GLU A 25 -19.02 13.95 -33.21
CA GLU A 25 -17.72 14.66 -33.31
C GLU A 25 -16.84 14.32 -32.11
N ALA A 26 -15.64 13.78 -32.35
CA ALA A 26 -14.63 13.50 -31.35
C ALA A 26 -13.72 14.74 -31.13
N ILE A 27 -13.45 15.06 -29.85
CA ILE A 27 -12.67 16.23 -29.46
C ILE A 27 -11.78 15.85 -28.29
N GLY A 28 -10.47 16.10 -28.39
CA GLY A 28 -9.54 15.87 -27.29
C GLY A 28 -9.80 16.81 -26.11
N SER A 29 -9.52 16.33 -24.90
CA SER A 29 -9.62 17.13 -23.66
C SER A 29 -8.80 18.42 -23.76
N GLY A 30 -9.24 19.48 -23.09
CA GLY A 30 -8.58 20.79 -23.13
C GLY A 30 -8.84 21.61 -24.41
N LYS A 31 -9.45 21.04 -25.46
CA LYS A 31 -9.77 21.76 -26.69
C LYS A 31 -11.01 22.64 -26.55
N LYS A 32 -11.18 23.60 -27.50
CA LYS A 32 -12.34 24.48 -27.53
C LYS A 32 -13.60 23.72 -27.95
N ILE A 33 -14.54 23.58 -27.03
CA ILE A 33 -15.84 22.90 -27.25
C ILE A 33 -16.98 23.91 -27.46
N ARG A 34 -16.95 25.04 -26.74
CA ARG A 34 -18.01 26.07 -26.82
C ARG A 34 -18.26 26.56 -28.25
N GLY A 35 -19.55 26.72 -28.57
CA GLY A 35 -19.99 27.25 -29.87
C GLY A 35 -20.10 26.18 -30.97
N ARG A 36 -19.85 24.91 -30.65
CA ARG A 36 -20.05 23.81 -31.61
C ARG A 36 -21.58 23.56 -31.77
N LYS A 37 -21.97 23.41 -33.03
CA LYS A 37 -23.35 23.22 -33.42
C LYS A 37 -23.43 22.29 -34.63
N HIS A 38 -24.57 21.65 -34.77
CA HIS A 38 -24.98 21.04 -36.03
C HIS A 38 -26.22 21.76 -36.54
N ARG A 39 -26.12 22.44 -37.67
CA ARG A 39 -27.15 23.39 -38.10
C ARG A 39 -27.39 24.46 -37.01
N ASN A 40 -28.61 24.56 -36.46
CA ASN A 40 -28.96 25.53 -35.41
C ASN A 40 -28.96 24.92 -33.98
N TRP A 41 -28.67 23.63 -33.85
CA TRP A 41 -28.80 22.89 -32.62
C TRP A 41 -27.43 22.75 -31.92
N ARG A 42 -27.41 22.88 -30.60
CA ARG A 42 -26.31 22.49 -29.75
C ARG A 42 -26.29 20.97 -29.58
N PRO A 43 -25.21 20.39 -29.05
CA PRO A 43 -25.16 18.94 -28.79
C PRO A 43 -26.33 18.49 -27.89
N ASP A 44 -26.94 17.41 -28.23
CA ASP A 44 -27.98 16.73 -27.40
C ASP A 44 -27.28 15.89 -26.31
N LEU A 45 -26.08 15.36 -26.59
CA LEU A 45 -25.32 14.48 -25.71
C LEU A 45 -23.84 14.85 -25.76
N LEU A 46 -23.23 14.94 -24.57
CA LEU A 46 -21.79 15.06 -24.37
C LEU A 46 -21.30 13.84 -23.62
N ILE A 47 -20.44 13.04 -24.24
CA ILE A 47 -19.78 11.91 -23.59
C ILE A 47 -18.35 12.32 -23.29
N LEU A 48 -17.98 12.28 -22.01
CA LEU A 48 -16.60 12.43 -21.57
C LEU A 48 -16.09 11.03 -21.22
N ASP A 49 -15.11 10.57 -21.99
CA ASP A 49 -14.58 9.22 -21.89
C ASP A 49 -13.09 9.33 -21.59
N ASP A 50 -12.68 8.84 -20.42
CA ASP A 50 -11.30 8.84 -19.90
C ASP A 50 -10.54 10.16 -20.15
N ILE A 51 -11.17 11.28 -19.81
CA ILE A 51 -10.55 12.61 -19.99
C ILE A 51 -9.48 12.93 -18.96
N GLU A 52 -9.39 12.12 -17.90
CA GLU A 52 -8.34 12.15 -16.90
C GLU A 52 -7.30 11.05 -17.17
N ASN A 53 -6.04 11.35 -16.88
CA ASN A 53 -4.91 10.41 -16.92
C ASN A 53 -3.90 10.80 -15.84
N ASP A 54 -2.91 9.95 -15.56
CA ASP A 54 -1.91 10.17 -14.51
C ASP A 54 -1.19 11.50 -14.64
N GLU A 55 -0.93 11.95 -15.88
CA GLU A 55 -0.25 13.21 -16.10
C GLU A 55 -1.13 14.40 -15.67
N ASN A 56 -2.42 14.43 -16.09
CA ASN A 56 -3.28 15.59 -15.87
C ASN A 56 -3.95 15.64 -14.48
N VAL A 57 -3.84 14.55 -13.68
CA VAL A 57 -4.28 14.52 -12.28
C VAL A 57 -3.14 14.68 -11.28
N ARG A 58 -1.89 14.65 -11.73
CA ARG A 58 -0.69 14.56 -10.90
C ARG A 58 -0.51 15.76 -9.97
N THR A 59 -0.68 16.98 -10.48
CA THR A 59 -0.48 18.19 -9.69
C THR A 59 -1.79 18.95 -9.45
N PRO A 60 -1.91 19.70 -8.33
CA PRO A 60 -3.09 20.53 -8.07
C PRO A 60 -3.40 21.51 -9.22
N GLU A 61 -2.35 22.07 -9.87
CA GLU A 61 -2.50 23.02 -10.97
C GLU A 61 -3.09 22.33 -12.21
N GLN A 62 -2.67 21.12 -12.52
CA GLN A 62 -3.20 20.33 -13.63
C GLN A 62 -4.68 19.96 -13.38
N ARG A 63 -5.02 19.49 -12.17
CA ARG A 63 -6.40 19.21 -11.78
C ARG A 63 -7.29 20.47 -11.84
N ALA A 64 -6.81 21.60 -11.30
CA ALA A 64 -7.53 22.87 -11.37
C ALA A 64 -7.74 23.38 -12.80
N LYS A 65 -6.78 23.13 -13.70
CA LYS A 65 -6.89 23.47 -15.13
C LYS A 65 -7.98 22.64 -15.80
N LEU A 66 -8.03 21.34 -15.53
CA LEU A 66 -9.04 20.44 -16.08
C LEU A 66 -10.43 20.78 -15.55
N ASP A 67 -10.57 21.00 -14.24
CA ASP A 67 -11.81 21.45 -13.60
C ASP A 67 -12.31 22.78 -14.18
N SER A 68 -11.40 23.74 -14.38
CA SER A 68 -11.73 25.03 -14.99
C SER A 68 -12.20 24.85 -16.45
N TRP A 69 -11.57 23.98 -17.23
CA TRP A 69 -11.99 23.66 -18.58
C TRP A 69 -13.38 23.00 -18.60
N PHE A 70 -13.62 22.04 -17.73
CA PHE A 70 -14.92 21.39 -17.59
C PHE A 70 -16.01 22.42 -17.27
N LYS A 71 -15.84 23.23 -16.23
CA LYS A 71 -16.84 24.23 -15.80
C LYS A 71 -17.05 25.33 -16.82
N LYS A 72 -16.02 25.79 -17.51
CA LYS A 72 -16.11 26.93 -18.43
C LYS A 72 -16.40 26.54 -19.86
N ALA A 73 -16.03 25.36 -20.31
CA ALA A 73 -16.16 24.95 -21.69
C ALA A 73 -17.20 23.82 -21.85
N VAL A 74 -17.05 22.68 -21.14
CA VAL A 74 -17.89 21.49 -21.31
C VAL A 74 -19.31 21.76 -20.83
N SER A 75 -19.50 22.17 -19.57
CA SER A 75 -20.83 22.42 -18.99
C SER A 75 -21.60 23.59 -19.64
N LYS A 76 -20.94 24.36 -20.52
CA LYS A 76 -21.52 25.48 -21.28
C LYS A 76 -21.58 25.19 -22.80
N ALA A 77 -21.24 24.00 -23.22
CA ALA A 77 -21.27 23.61 -24.64
C ALA A 77 -22.69 23.24 -25.11
N GLY A 78 -23.47 22.68 -24.20
CA GLY A 78 -24.84 22.25 -24.41
C GLY A 78 -25.89 23.36 -24.26
N ASP A 79 -27.12 22.93 -24.17
CA ASP A 79 -28.32 23.72 -23.86
C ASP A 79 -29.13 22.99 -22.78
N ASP A 80 -30.31 23.48 -22.40
CA ASP A 80 -31.12 22.93 -21.30
C ASP A 80 -31.55 21.47 -21.51
N TYR A 81 -31.52 20.99 -22.75
CA TYR A 81 -31.83 19.59 -23.11
C TYR A 81 -30.63 18.70 -23.28
N THR A 82 -29.42 19.18 -23.02
CA THR A 82 -28.18 18.41 -23.25
C THR A 82 -27.91 17.48 -22.08
N ASP A 83 -27.81 16.20 -22.35
CA ASP A 83 -27.30 15.22 -21.39
C ASP A 83 -25.75 15.18 -21.38
N ILE A 84 -25.20 15.01 -20.21
CA ILE A 84 -23.75 14.84 -20.01
C ILE A 84 -23.50 13.49 -19.34
N VAL A 85 -22.76 12.62 -20.01
CA VAL A 85 -22.29 11.34 -19.49
C VAL A 85 -20.80 11.43 -19.29
N TYR A 86 -20.34 11.21 -18.05
CA TYR A 86 -18.92 11.19 -17.74
C TYR A 86 -18.53 9.79 -17.24
N ILE A 87 -17.64 9.13 -17.98
CA ILE A 87 -17.11 7.80 -17.73
C ILE A 87 -15.60 7.94 -17.52
N GLY A 88 -15.04 7.19 -16.59
CA GLY A 88 -13.59 7.16 -16.35
C GLY A 88 -13.23 6.43 -15.09
N THR A 89 -11.93 6.30 -14.84
CA THR A 89 -11.33 5.70 -13.64
C THR A 89 -11.00 6.78 -12.61
N LEU A 90 -11.15 6.48 -11.33
CA LEU A 90 -10.80 7.37 -10.23
C LEU A 90 -9.29 7.30 -9.94
N LEU A 91 -8.50 8.04 -10.72
CA LEU A 91 -7.04 8.04 -10.62
C LEU A 91 -6.52 8.86 -9.43
N HIS A 92 -7.33 9.80 -8.91
CA HIS A 92 -6.93 10.65 -7.79
C HIS A 92 -8.15 11.06 -6.96
N TYR A 93 -8.01 11.09 -5.63
CA TYR A 93 -9.09 11.44 -4.69
C TYR A 93 -9.67 12.85 -4.89
N ASP A 94 -8.89 13.78 -5.45
CA ASP A 94 -9.25 15.16 -5.80
C ASP A 94 -9.26 15.37 -7.32
N SER A 95 -9.59 14.36 -8.09
CA SER A 95 -9.76 14.46 -9.53
C SER A 95 -11.10 15.11 -9.90
N LEU A 96 -11.23 15.54 -11.14
CA LEU A 96 -12.51 16.10 -11.65
C LEU A 96 -13.63 15.08 -11.53
N LEU A 97 -13.37 13.80 -11.89
CA LEU A 97 -14.35 12.72 -11.75
C LEU A 97 -14.72 12.48 -10.29
N ALA A 98 -13.73 12.42 -9.38
CA ALA A 98 -13.97 12.25 -7.94
C ALA A 98 -14.81 13.38 -7.34
N ASN A 99 -14.59 14.61 -7.78
CA ASN A 99 -15.37 15.78 -7.37
C ASN A 99 -16.77 15.79 -8.01
N THR A 100 -16.89 15.31 -9.25
CA THR A 100 -18.20 15.19 -9.94
C THR A 100 -19.08 14.13 -9.29
N LEU A 101 -18.51 13.00 -8.83
CA LEU A 101 -19.22 11.96 -8.08
C LEU A 101 -19.87 12.49 -6.78
N LYS A 102 -19.25 13.48 -6.15
CA LYS A 102 -19.76 14.11 -4.92
C LYS A 102 -20.78 15.22 -5.20
N ASN A 103 -20.93 15.63 -6.46
CA ASN A 103 -21.81 16.73 -6.85
C ASN A 103 -23.27 16.25 -6.96
N PRO A 104 -24.21 16.79 -6.15
CA PRO A 104 -25.60 16.36 -6.16
C PRO A 104 -26.35 16.64 -7.47
N GLY A 105 -25.78 17.44 -8.37
CA GLY A 105 -26.30 17.68 -9.71
C GLY A 105 -26.11 16.53 -10.70
N TYR A 106 -25.38 15.47 -10.31
CA TYR A 106 -25.11 14.30 -11.14
C TYR A 106 -25.65 13.03 -10.49
N LYS A 107 -26.15 12.12 -11.32
CA LYS A 107 -26.41 10.75 -10.88
C LYS A 107 -25.14 9.94 -10.99
N ALA A 108 -24.56 9.60 -9.85
CA ALA A 108 -23.28 8.90 -9.77
C ALA A 108 -23.49 7.39 -9.60
N ILE A 109 -22.71 6.59 -10.32
CA ILE A 109 -22.59 5.14 -10.15
C ILE A 109 -21.10 4.81 -10.10
N LYS A 110 -20.68 4.06 -9.09
CA LYS A 110 -19.30 3.61 -8.92
C LYS A 110 -19.26 2.09 -8.99
N TYR A 111 -18.40 1.56 -9.82
CA TYR A 111 -18.15 0.13 -9.96
C TYR A 111 -16.80 -0.22 -9.34
N ARG A 112 -16.70 -1.41 -8.74
CA ARG A 112 -15.48 -2.02 -8.21
C ARG A 112 -15.31 -3.37 -8.87
N ALA A 113 -14.08 -3.73 -9.25
CA ALA A 113 -13.83 -5.03 -9.85
C ALA A 113 -14.08 -6.17 -8.85
N VAL A 114 -13.65 -6.01 -7.60
CA VAL A 114 -13.98 -6.93 -6.50
C VAL A 114 -15.11 -6.32 -5.68
N ILE A 115 -16.26 -6.98 -5.66
CA ILE A 115 -17.44 -6.61 -4.88
C ILE A 115 -17.31 -7.19 -3.46
N SER A 116 -16.87 -8.46 -3.35
CA SER A 116 -16.66 -9.15 -2.08
C SER A 116 -15.35 -9.90 -2.07
N PHE A 117 -14.48 -9.59 -1.12
CA PHE A 117 -13.21 -10.28 -0.92
C PHE A 117 -13.39 -11.62 -0.21
N SER A 118 -12.47 -12.55 -0.48
CA SER A 118 -12.42 -13.84 0.18
C SER A 118 -12.27 -13.71 1.70
N PRO A 119 -13.05 -14.43 2.51
CA PRO A 119 -12.82 -14.52 3.94
C PRO A 119 -11.60 -15.38 4.32
N GLU A 120 -11.07 -16.19 3.41
CA GLU A 120 -9.94 -17.09 3.62
C GLU A 120 -8.60 -16.36 3.41
N ALA A 121 -8.38 -15.30 4.17
CA ALA A 121 -7.22 -14.43 4.05
C ALA A 121 -5.88 -15.18 4.21
N ASP A 122 -5.85 -16.23 5.08
CA ASP A 122 -4.62 -17.00 5.33
C ASP A 122 -4.19 -17.82 4.10
N LEU A 123 -5.14 -18.43 3.38
CA LEU A 123 -4.84 -19.16 2.15
C LEU A 123 -4.36 -18.23 1.04
N TRP A 124 -4.95 -17.04 0.94
CA TRP A 124 -4.49 -16.03 -0.01
C TRP A 124 -3.13 -15.47 0.33
N GLN A 125 -2.81 -15.35 1.62
CA GLN A 125 -1.48 -14.93 2.05
C GLN A 125 -0.41 -16.00 1.77
N GLU A 126 -0.73 -17.29 2.01
CA GLU A 126 0.18 -18.38 1.68
C GLU A 126 0.42 -18.45 0.17
N TRP A 127 -0.63 -18.28 -0.61
CA TRP A 127 -0.53 -18.15 -2.07
C TRP A 127 0.36 -16.96 -2.47
N GLU A 128 0.18 -15.79 -1.87
CA GLU A 128 0.99 -14.60 -2.14
C GLU A 128 2.46 -14.82 -1.80
N ASN A 129 2.74 -15.48 -0.68
CA ASN A 129 4.12 -15.79 -0.29
C ASN A 129 4.79 -16.73 -1.31
N ILE A 130 4.07 -17.75 -1.79
CA ILE A 130 4.58 -18.62 -2.86
C ILE A 130 4.76 -17.83 -4.16
N PHE A 131 3.78 -17.02 -4.53
CA PHE A 131 3.80 -16.26 -5.78
C PHE A 131 4.94 -15.23 -5.83
N THR A 132 5.32 -14.67 -4.68
CA THR A 132 6.36 -13.61 -4.57
C THR A 132 7.74 -14.15 -4.19
N ASP A 133 7.92 -15.47 -4.02
CA ASP A 133 9.21 -16.07 -3.70
C ASP A 133 10.10 -16.19 -4.94
N LEU A 134 10.80 -15.11 -5.27
CA LEU A 134 11.73 -15.07 -6.41
C LEU A 134 12.97 -15.98 -6.25
N SER A 135 13.15 -16.68 -5.12
CA SER A 135 14.20 -17.69 -4.96
C SER A 135 13.82 -19.03 -5.57
N ASP A 136 12.53 -19.26 -5.82
CA ASP A 136 11.98 -20.41 -6.52
C ASP A 136 11.67 -20.04 -7.98
N GLU A 137 12.36 -20.64 -8.93
CA GLU A 137 12.15 -20.38 -10.37
C GLU A 137 10.73 -20.76 -10.84
N ASP A 138 10.07 -21.70 -10.15
CA ASP A 138 8.72 -22.19 -10.45
C ASP A 138 7.63 -21.54 -9.57
N HIS A 139 7.91 -20.41 -8.92
CA HIS A 139 7.03 -19.77 -7.94
C HIS A 139 5.60 -19.52 -8.47
N GLU A 140 5.44 -19.04 -9.70
CA GLU A 140 4.13 -18.80 -10.31
C GLU A 140 3.34 -20.11 -10.50
N GLU A 141 4.01 -21.16 -11.01
CA GLU A 141 3.39 -22.48 -11.21
C GLU A 141 3.03 -23.13 -9.87
N ASN A 142 3.88 -23.00 -8.87
CA ASN A 142 3.64 -23.51 -7.52
C ASN A 142 2.49 -22.76 -6.84
N ALA A 143 2.40 -21.45 -6.98
CA ALA A 143 1.27 -20.65 -6.52
C ALA A 143 -0.04 -21.06 -7.20
N ARG A 144 0.02 -21.34 -8.51
CA ARG A 144 -1.14 -21.84 -9.26
C ARG A 144 -1.60 -23.21 -8.76
N LYS A 145 -0.67 -24.14 -8.54
CA LYS A 145 -0.97 -25.47 -7.96
C LYS A 145 -1.58 -25.36 -6.57
N PHE A 146 -1.04 -24.47 -5.75
CA PHE A 146 -1.59 -24.19 -4.43
C PHE A 146 -3.04 -23.68 -4.50
N PHE A 147 -3.30 -22.71 -5.37
CA PHE A 147 -4.65 -22.20 -5.59
C PHE A 147 -5.60 -23.30 -6.05
N GLU A 148 -5.23 -24.12 -7.05
CA GLU A 148 -6.10 -25.18 -7.55
C GLU A 148 -6.42 -26.23 -6.47
N ALA A 149 -5.46 -26.53 -5.59
CA ALA A 149 -5.65 -27.44 -4.47
C ALA A 149 -6.63 -26.92 -3.41
N HIS A 150 -6.76 -25.60 -3.28
CA HIS A 150 -7.59 -24.94 -2.27
C HIS A 150 -8.74 -24.09 -2.87
N ARG A 151 -8.98 -24.22 -4.17
CA ARG A 151 -9.83 -23.34 -4.97
C ARG A 151 -11.20 -23.08 -4.35
N GLU A 152 -11.92 -24.14 -3.96
CA GLU A 152 -13.28 -24.00 -3.41
C GLU A 152 -13.30 -23.12 -2.14
N LYS A 153 -12.31 -23.29 -1.27
CA LYS A 153 -12.20 -22.49 -0.04
C LYS A 153 -11.76 -21.07 -0.34
N MET A 154 -10.76 -20.89 -1.22
CA MET A 154 -10.21 -19.59 -1.56
C MET A 154 -11.21 -18.71 -2.30
N LEU A 155 -12.11 -19.29 -3.06
CA LEU A 155 -13.17 -18.57 -3.77
C LEU A 155 -14.49 -18.49 -3.00
N ALA A 156 -14.62 -19.14 -1.85
CA ALA A 156 -15.85 -19.10 -1.07
C ALA A 156 -16.14 -17.66 -0.60
N GLY A 157 -17.34 -17.15 -0.94
CA GLY A 157 -17.80 -15.81 -0.56
C GLY A 157 -17.17 -14.66 -1.35
N THR A 158 -16.41 -14.97 -2.40
CA THR A 158 -15.93 -13.93 -3.33
C THR A 158 -17.01 -13.54 -4.32
N GLU A 159 -17.02 -12.28 -4.72
CA GLU A 159 -17.87 -11.75 -5.78
C GLU A 159 -17.07 -10.73 -6.59
N VAL A 160 -17.09 -10.85 -7.91
CA VAL A 160 -16.45 -9.91 -8.83
C VAL A 160 -17.47 -9.33 -9.80
N LEU A 161 -17.18 -8.16 -10.31
CA LEU A 161 -18.11 -7.43 -11.19
C LEU A 161 -18.31 -8.15 -12.52
N TRP A 162 -17.25 -8.74 -13.07
CA TRP A 162 -17.28 -9.36 -14.40
C TRP A 162 -16.34 -10.57 -14.48
N GLU A 163 -16.78 -11.70 -13.96
CA GLU A 163 -16.01 -12.95 -13.83
C GLU A 163 -15.49 -13.48 -15.18
N GLU A 164 -16.25 -13.32 -16.28
CA GLU A 164 -15.86 -13.82 -17.60
C GLU A 164 -14.68 -13.03 -18.21
N LYS A 165 -14.46 -11.80 -17.77
CA LYS A 165 -13.35 -10.96 -18.22
C LYS A 165 -12.13 -11.10 -17.31
N LEU A 166 -12.33 -10.99 -16.00
CA LEU A 166 -11.28 -11.05 -14.97
C LEU A 166 -11.81 -11.86 -13.81
N SER A 167 -11.25 -13.06 -13.62
CA SER A 167 -11.59 -13.87 -12.47
C SER A 167 -11.05 -13.25 -11.17
N TYR A 168 -11.60 -13.69 -10.04
CA TYR A 168 -11.08 -13.27 -8.74
C TYR A 168 -9.57 -13.58 -8.59
N TYR A 169 -9.12 -14.73 -9.14
CA TYR A 169 -7.70 -15.10 -9.15
C TYR A 169 -6.86 -14.08 -9.93
N ASP A 170 -7.28 -13.70 -11.12
CA ASP A 170 -6.54 -12.73 -11.94
C ASP A 170 -6.47 -11.37 -11.25
N LEU A 171 -7.54 -10.93 -10.60
CA LEU A 171 -7.55 -9.71 -9.81
C LEU A 171 -6.60 -9.76 -8.61
N MET A 172 -6.43 -10.92 -7.96
CA MET A 172 -5.45 -11.07 -6.88
C MET A 172 -4.02 -11.08 -7.42
N VAL A 173 -3.77 -11.69 -8.60
CA VAL A 173 -2.47 -11.58 -9.29
C VAL A 173 -2.15 -10.12 -9.60
N MET A 174 -3.08 -9.36 -10.18
CA MET A 174 -2.91 -7.92 -10.45
C MET A 174 -2.60 -7.15 -9.17
N LYS A 175 -3.35 -7.39 -8.09
CA LYS A 175 -3.12 -6.74 -6.79
C LYS A 175 -1.69 -6.93 -6.28
N VAL A 176 -1.13 -8.14 -6.44
CA VAL A 176 0.24 -8.44 -5.97
C VAL A 176 1.31 -7.91 -6.92
N THR A 177 1.07 -7.95 -8.23
CA THR A 177 2.05 -7.52 -9.24
C THR A 177 2.14 -6.00 -9.39
N GLU A 178 1.02 -5.31 -9.32
CA GLU A 178 0.92 -3.85 -9.51
C GLU A 178 0.99 -3.07 -8.20
N GLY A 179 0.71 -3.74 -7.07
CA GLY A 179 0.66 -3.15 -5.74
C GLY A 179 -0.73 -2.65 -5.35
N GLU A 180 -0.95 -2.52 -4.04
CA GLU A 180 -2.28 -2.20 -3.47
C GLU A 180 -2.79 -0.82 -3.92
N ALA A 181 -1.92 0.18 -4.04
CA ALA A 181 -2.32 1.54 -4.43
C ALA A 181 -2.84 1.59 -5.87
N SER A 182 -2.13 0.94 -6.81
CA SER A 182 -2.55 0.84 -8.21
C SER A 182 -3.88 0.08 -8.31
N PHE A 183 -3.96 -1.09 -7.68
CA PHE A 183 -5.17 -1.90 -7.66
C PHE A 183 -6.38 -1.14 -7.07
N ASN A 184 -6.18 -0.39 -5.98
CA ASN A 184 -7.25 0.39 -5.37
C ASN A 184 -7.71 1.53 -6.28
N SER A 185 -6.80 2.17 -7.01
CA SER A 185 -7.15 3.24 -7.96
C SER A 185 -7.83 2.67 -9.21
N GLU A 186 -7.17 1.75 -9.90
CA GLU A 186 -7.58 1.29 -11.23
C GLU A 186 -8.75 0.31 -11.18
N GLU A 187 -8.71 -0.67 -10.26
CA GLU A 187 -9.68 -1.74 -10.23
C GLU A 187 -10.82 -1.50 -9.21
N GLN A 188 -10.53 -0.80 -8.11
CA GLN A 188 -11.53 -0.55 -7.07
C GLN A 188 -12.14 0.87 -7.13
N ASN A 189 -11.57 1.76 -7.96
CA ASN A 189 -11.95 3.17 -7.99
C ASN A 189 -11.89 3.84 -6.59
N GLU A 190 -10.86 3.49 -5.79
CA GLU A 190 -10.64 3.97 -4.42
C GLU A 190 -9.19 4.49 -4.23
N PRO A 191 -8.81 5.56 -4.93
CA PRO A 191 -7.46 6.10 -4.81
C PRO A 191 -7.21 6.65 -3.40
N ILE A 192 -6.05 6.30 -2.84
CA ILE A 192 -5.58 6.83 -1.55
C ILE A 192 -5.08 8.27 -1.77
N ASN A 193 -5.42 9.15 -0.83
CA ASN A 193 -4.90 10.51 -0.80
C ASN A 193 -3.54 10.54 -0.09
N PRO A 194 -2.41 10.82 -0.78
CA PRO A 194 -1.11 10.92 -0.12
C PRO A 194 -1.03 12.05 0.93
N GLU A 195 -1.88 13.08 0.84
CA GLU A 195 -1.92 14.17 1.83
C GLU A 195 -2.50 13.72 3.17
N ASP A 196 -3.31 12.64 3.15
CA ASP A 196 -3.85 12.04 4.37
C ASP A 196 -2.86 11.04 4.98
N CYS A 197 -1.76 10.72 4.28
CA CYS A 197 -0.72 9.84 4.77
C CYS A 197 0.27 10.58 5.66
N VAL A 198 0.73 9.91 6.73
CA VAL A 198 1.68 10.49 7.70
C VAL A 198 3.08 10.63 7.11
N PHE A 199 3.48 9.70 6.23
CA PHE A 199 4.83 9.64 5.67
C PHE A 199 4.79 9.97 4.18
N ASN A 200 5.65 10.92 3.76
CA ASN A 200 5.85 11.17 2.33
C ASN A 200 6.93 10.22 1.80
N GLU A 201 6.70 9.62 0.65
CA GLU A 201 7.62 8.68 0.01
C GLU A 201 9.02 9.28 -0.21
N GLU A 202 9.13 10.57 -0.49
CA GLU A 202 10.39 11.30 -0.66
C GLU A 202 11.26 11.34 0.60
N TRP A 203 10.71 11.07 1.78
CA TRP A 203 11.47 11.07 3.04
C TRP A 203 12.19 9.76 3.31
N PHE A 204 11.93 8.71 2.52
CA PHE A 204 12.52 7.40 2.72
C PHE A 204 13.93 7.37 2.13
N ASP A 205 14.91 7.15 2.99
CA ASP A 205 16.31 7.02 2.61
C ASP A 205 16.71 5.55 2.61
N TYR A 206 17.22 5.10 1.48
CA TYR A 206 17.54 3.70 1.25
C TYR A 206 19.02 3.45 1.34
N TYR A 207 19.40 2.38 2.05
CA TYR A 207 20.79 1.93 2.12
C TYR A 207 21.01 0.71 1.22
N ASN A 208 22.26 0.56 0.76
CA ASN A 208 22.70 -0.63 0.05
C ASN A 208 23.34 -1.59 1.05
N GLU A 209 22.78 -2.77 1.22
CA GLU A 209 23.25 -3.76 2.18
C GLU A 209 24.69 -4.23 1.89
N ALA A 210 25.10 -4.27 0.59
CA ALA A 210 26.44 -4.66 0.19
C ALA A 210 27.54 -3.64 0.59
N GLU A 211 27.16 -2.40 0.89
CA GLU A 211 28.07 -1.33 1.31
C GLU A 211 28.19 -1.23 2.84
N MET A 212 27.41 -2.03 3.58
CA MET A 212 27.30 -1.96 5.03
C MET A 212 28.04 -3.13 5.70
N ASP A 213 28.91 -2.82 6.65
CA ASP A 213 29.49 -3.85 7.52
C ASP A 213 28.78 -3.90 8.88
N PHE A 214 27.65 -4.61 8.93
CA PHE A 214 26.91 -4.81 10.17
C PHE A 214 27.63 -5.71 11.19
N LYS A 215 28.79 -6.32 10.85
CA LYS A 215 29.67 -7.04 11.78
C LYS A 215 30.46 -6.08 12.65
N ASP A 216 30.60 -4.82 12.23
CA ASP A 216 31.31 -3.81 13.03
C ASP A 216 30.65 -3.68 14.42
N LYS A 217 31.51 -3.58 15.46
CA LYS A 217 31.11 -3.43 16.86
C LYS A 217 30.33 -2.15 17.15
N ASP A 218 30.29 -1.21 16.22
CA ASP A 218 29.45 -0.02 16.29
C ASP A 218 27.96 -0.36 16.31
N PHE A 219 27.54 -1.36 15.54
CA PHE A 219 26.13 -1.72 15.44
C PHE A 219 25.63 -2.51 16.65
N GLN A 220 24.39 -2.26 17.03
CA GLN A 220 23.60 -3.01 18.02
C GLN A 220 22.26 -3.39 17.41
N PHE A 221 21.82 -4.63 17.65
CA PHE A 221 20.58 -5.13 17.08
C PHE A 221 19.44 -5.04 18.10
N PHE A 222 18.29 -4.59 17.61
CA PHE A 222 17.04 -4.48 18.36
C PHE A 222 15.96 -5.19 17.56
N GLY A 223 15.09 -5.91 18.24
CA GLY A 223 13.94 -6.54 17.61
C GLY A 223 12.67 -6.14 18.30
N PHE A 224 11.56 -6.18 17.59
CA PHE A 224 10.23 -5.99 18.15
C PHE A 224 9.24 -6.88 17.42
N VAL A 225 8.29 -7.43 18.16
CA VAL A 225 7.16 -8.15 17.60
C VAL A 225 5.87 -7.44 17.95
N ASP A 226 5.06 -7.18 16.91
CA ASP A 226 3.63 -6.91 17.03
C ASP A 226 2.90 -8.21 16.66
N PRO A 227 2.43 -8.98 17.65
CA PRO A 227 1.77 -10.25 17.41
C PRO A 227 0.31 -10.02 17.09
N SER A 228 -0.16 -10.37 15.91
CA SER A 228 -1.58 -10.52 15.69
C SER A 228 -2.10 -11.79 16.36
N LEU A 229 -3.02 -11.64 17.30
CA LEU A 229 -3.53 -12.72 18.13
C LEU A 229 -5.02 -13.00 17.89
N GLY A 230 -5.50 -12.71 16.70
CA GLY A 230 -6.88 -12.97 16.32
C GLY A 230 -7.27 -14.43 16.49
N LYS A 231 -8.29 -14.70 17.33
CA LYS A 231 -8.92 -16.02 17.47
C LYS A 231 -9.74 -16.43 16.25
N THR A 232 -9.78 -15.60 15.22
CA THR A 232 -10.56 -15.82 14.00
C THR A 232 -9.65 -15.80 12.78
N LYS A 233 -10.06 -16.49 11.72
CA LYS A 233 -9.39 -16.52 10.39
C LYS A 233 -9.26 -15.16 9.69
N LYS A 234 -9.69 -14.06 10.33
CA LYS A 234 -9.57 -12.66 9.88
C LYS A 234 -8.51 -11.88 10.66
N SER A 235 -7.56 -12.56 11.31
CA SER A 235 -6.52 -11.88 12.09
C SER A 235 -5.60 -11.04 11.22
N ASP A 236 -5.15 -9.90 11.76
CA ASP A 236 -4.15 -9.02 11.14
C ASP A 236 -2.78 -9.71 11.02
N PHE A 237 -1.83 -9.06 10.36
CA PHE A 237 -0.47 -9.57 10.25
C PHE A 237 0.24 -9.57 11.60
N SER A 238 1.14 -10.54 11.78
CA SER A 238 2.17 -10.45 12.81
C SER A 238 3.41 -9.85 12.19
N ALA A 239 3.96 -8.81 12.78
CA ALA A 239 5.15 -8.14 12.28
C ALA A 239 6.34 -8.34 13.23
N ILE A 240 7.47 -8.83 12.72
CA ILE A 240 8.73 -8.92 13.44
C ILE A 240 9.73 -8.01 12.74
N ILE A 241 10.11 -6.91 13.40
CA ILE A 241 11.06 -5.95 12.86
C ILE A 241 12.41 -6.09 13.57
N THR A 242 13.49 -6.08 12.78
CA THR A 242 14.87 -6.04 13.28
C THR A 242 15.54 -4.76 12.82
N LEU A 243 16.04 -3.96 13.77
CA LEU A 243 16.83 -2.76 13.53
C LEU A 243 18.29 -2.98 13.91
N ALA A 244 19.22 -2.55 13.05
CA ALA A 244 20.60 -2.32 13.39
C ALA A 244 20.81 -0.83 13.69
N LYS A 245 21.29 -0.49 14.90
CA LYS A 245 21.55 0.89 15.30
C LYS A 245 23.04 1.13 15.49
N SER A 246 23.57 2.15 14.82
CA SER A 246 24.92 2.65 15.05
C SER A 246 24.99 3.38 16.41
N LYS A 247 25.99 3.04 17.23
CA LYS A 247 26.28 3.73 18.51
C LYS A 247 26.90 5.10 18.28
N VAL A 248 27.63 5.26 17.18
CA VAL A 248 28.36 6.49 16.85
C VAL A 248 27.40 7.52 16.24
N THR A 249 26.73 7.17 15.15
CA THR A 249 25.86 8.11 14.42
C THR A 249 24.45 8.17 14.97
N GLY A 250 23.99 7.10 15.61
CA GLY A 250 22.62 6.95 16.06
C GLY A 250 21.62 6.55 14.97
N TYR A 251 22.07 6.41 13.71
CA TYR A 251 21.22 5.93 12.63
C TYR A 251 20.70 4.52 12.88
N MET A 252 19.49 4.27 12.47
CA MET A 252 18.80 2.99 12.57
C MET A 252 18.53 2.45 11.17
N TYR A 253 18.93 1.23 10.92
CA TYR A 253 18.78 0.54 9.63
C TYR A 253 17.76 -0.58 9.80
N VAL A 254 16.72 -0.59 8.99
CA VAL A 254 15.76 -1.70 8.95
C VAL A 254 16.46 -2.89 8.29
N LEU A 255 17.01 -3.77 9.12
CA LEU A 255 17.79 -4.92 8.65
C LEU A 255 16.89 -6.05 8.15
N ASP A 256 15.76 -6.26 8.85
CA ASP A 256 14.75 -7.24 8.49
C ASP A 256 13.35 -6.74 8.87
N ALA A 257 12.37 -7.04 8.02
CA ALA A 257 10.95 -6.70 8.22
C ALA A 257 10.09 -7.88 7.75
N ASP A 258 9.79 -8.75 8.68
CA ASP A 258 9.05 -9.98 8.47
C ASP A 258 7.60 -9.76 8.91
N ILE A 259 6.71 -9.56 7.92
CA ILE A 259 5.30 -9.21 8.12
C ILE A 259 4.47 -10.29 7.44
N GLU A 260 3.88 -11.19 8.24
CA GLU A 260 3.13 -12.34 7.78
C GLU A 260 1.95 -12.66 8.70
N ARG A 261 0.94 -13.35 8.17
CA ARG A 261 -0.08 -13.99 8.99
C ARG A 261 0.43 -15.33 9.47
N ARG A 262 0.54 -15.52 10.80
CA ARG A 262 1.11 -16.74 11.36
C ARG A 262 0.48 -17.13 12.70
N HIS A 263 0.53 -18.43 13.01
CA HIS A 263 0.10 -18.94 14.31
C HIS A 263 1.08 -18.51 15.42
N PRO A 264 0.63 -18.27 16.67
CA PRO A 264 1.50 -17.86 17.77
C PRO A 264 2.76 -18.71 17.98
N ASP A 265 2.66 -20.03 17.82
CA ASP A 265 3.80 -20.94 17.95
C ASP A 265 4.88 -20.67 16.86
N ARG A 266 4.45 -20.28 15.67
CA ARG A 266 5.36 -19.91 14.59
C ARG A 266 6.09 -18.61 14.89
N ILE A 267 5.40 -17.62 15.49
CA ILE A 267 6.01 -16.36 15.93
C ILE A 267 7.22 -16.63 16.84
N ILE A 268 7.07 -17.52 17.82
CA ILE A 268 8.14 -17.90 18.75
C ILE A 268 9.33 -18.51 18.00
N THR A 269 9.05 -19.42 17.08
CA THR A 269 10.08 -20.08 16.27
C THR A 269 10.85 -19.06 15.43
N ASP A 270 10.15 -18.18 14.73
CA ASP A 270 10.73 -17.18 13.86
C ASP A 270 11.59 -16.17 14.63
N ILE A 271 11.18 -15.73 15.81
CA ILE A 271 11.99 -14.87 16.69
C ILE A 271 13.30 -15.55 17.09
N LEU A 272 13.26 -16.85 17.45
CA LEU A 272 14.46 -17.59 17.81
C LEU A 272 15.37 -17.86 16.60
N GLU A 273 14.82 -18.06 15.42
CA GLU A 273 15.60 -18.18 14.18
C GLU A 273 16.29 -16.87 13.82
N LYS A 274 15.63 -15.71 14.00
CA LYS A 274 16.26 -14.40 13.81
C LYS A 274 17.40 -14.14 14.80
N GLU A 275 17.24 -14.53 16.06
CA GLU A 275 18.33 -14.45 17.05
C GLU A 275 19.52 -15.33 16.64
N ARG A 276 19.28 -16.57 16.14
CA ARG A 276 20.34 -17.46 15.61
C ARG A 276 21.00 -16.85 14.38
N TRP A 277 20.21 -16.31 13.46
CA TRP A 277 20.70 -15.64 12.27
C TRP A 277 21.64 -14.48 12.64
N LEU A 278 21.24 -13.59 13.54
CA LEU A 278 22.07 -12.48 13.98
C LEU A 278 23.41 -12.96 14.60
N LYS A 279 23.37 -14.00 15.43
CA LYS A 279 24.57 -14.57 16.04
C LYS A 279 25.49 -15.21 15.01
N ARG A 280 24.93 -15.95 14.04
CA ARG A 280 25.70 -16.62 13.00
C ARG A 280 26.35 -15.63 12.03
N ASP A 281 25.59 -14.65 11.54
CA ASP A 281 26.03 -13.78 10.46
C ASP A 281 26.78 -12.53 10.95
N PHE A 282 26.43 -12.02 12.14
CA PHE A 282 27.02 -10.78 12.70
C PHE A 282 27.75 -11.00 14.03
N GLY A 283 27.85 -12.25 14.52
CA GLY A 283 28.60 -12.61 15.73
C GLY A 283 27.94 -12.17 17.06
N ARG A 284 26.74 -11.60 17.03
CA ARG A 284 25.98 -11.14 18.21
C ARG A 284 24.48 -11.13 17.94
N GLY A 285 23.70 -11.42 18.99
CA GLY A 285 22.24 -11.41 18.93
C GLY A 285 21.65 -10.04 19.27
N TYR A 286 20.37 -10.04 19.54
CA TYR A 286 19.64 -8.85 19.98
C TYR A 286 20.21 -8.30 21.28
N LYS A 287 20.39 -6.98 21.33
CA LYS A 287 20.66 -6.27 22.59
C LYS A 287 19.42 -6.16 23.44
N LYS A 288 18.26 -5.98 22.79
CA LYS A 288 16.92 -5.97 23.38
C LYS A 288 15.94 -6.47 22.34
N PHE A 289 14.96 -7.20 22.79
CA PHE A 289 13.83 -7.62 22.00
C PHE A 289 12.53 -7.21 22.69
N GLY A 290 11.71 -6.38 22.05
CA GLY A 290 10.46 -5.87 22.59
C GLY A 290 9.25 -6.68 22.14
N ALA A 291 8.27 -6.73 23.00
CA ALA A 291 6.93 -7.21 22.66
C ALA A 291 5.89 -6.32 23.34
N GLU A 292 4.75 -6.12 22.68
CA GLU A 292 3.65 -5.32 23.21
C GLU A 292 2.99 -5.97 24.43
N THR A 293 2.54 -5.16 25.42
CA THR A 293 2.01 -5.63 26.71
C THR A 293 0.48 -5.54 26.79
N VAL A 294 -0.29 -6.25 25.95
CA VAL A 294 -1.75 -6.36 26.12
C VAL A 294 -2.14 -7.81 26.39
N GLN A 295 -3.12 -8.05 27.19
CA GLN A 295 -3.69 -9.27 27.81
C GLN A 295 -3.23 -10.69 27.37
N PHE A 296 -2.79 -10.89 26.13
CA PHE A 296 -2.32 -12.20 25.64
C PHE A 296 -0.78 -12.32 25.63
N GLN A 297 -0.07 -11.24 25.69
CA GLN A 297 1.39 -11.16 25.52
C GLN A 297 2.16 -11.66 26.73
N TRP A 298 1.52 -11.69 27.91
CA TRP A 298 2.11 -12.37 29.06
C TRP A 298 2.39 -13.85 28.73
N PHE A 299 1.45 -14.53 28.06
CA PHE A 299 1.63 -15.92 27.63
C PHE A 299 2.74 -16.05 26.57
N LEU A 300 2.74 -15.19 25.54
CA LEU A 300 3.77 -15.21 24.51
C LEU A 300 5.17 -14.96 25.08
N LYS A 301 5.31 -14.00 26.00
CA LYS A 301 6.58 -13.73 26.69
C LYS A 301 7.06 -14.94 27.51
N GLU A 302 6.18 -15.56 28.27
CA GLU A 302 6.53 -16.73 29.08
C GLU A 302 6.94 -17.92 28.20
N GLU A 303 6.18 -18.21 27.15
CA GLU A 303 6.52 -19.27 26.19
C GLU A 303 7.79 -18.96 25.38
N LEU A 304 7.99 -17.71 24.96
CA LEU A 304 9.21 -17.28 24.29
C LEU A 304 10.43 -17.42 25.23
N ALA A 305 10.33 -17.05 26.50
CA ALA A 305 11.40 -17.24 27.48
C ALA A 305 11.70 -18.72 27.72
N LYS A 306 10.67 -19.58 27.85
CA LYS A 306 10.83 -21.03 27.98
C LYS A 306 11.47 -21.65 26.74
N ALA A 307 11.01 -21.26 25.54
CA ALA A 307 11.53 -21.75 24.27
C ALA A 307 12.99 -21.30 24.06
N SER A 308 13.32 -20.06 24.42
CA SER A 308 14.67 -19.51 24.38
C SER A 308 15.62 -20.30 25.30
N ALA A 309 15.19 -20.58 26.54
CA ALA A 309 15.96 -21.39 27.48
C ALA A 309 16.19 -22.83 26.97
N ARG A 310 15.13 -23.49 26.44
CA ARG A 310 15.25 -24.83 25.85
C ARG A 310 16.19 -24.86 24.65
N ALA A 311 16.21 -23.78 23.85
CA ALA A 311 17.09 -23.63 22.69
C ALA A 311 18.53 -23.25 23.05
N GLY A 312 18.87 -23.03 24.33
CA GLY A 312 20.17 -22.56 24.77
C GLY A 312 20.50 -21.13 24.28
N LEU A 313 19.47 -20.34 24.00
CA LEU A 313 19.60 -18.97 23.53
C LEU A 313 19.21 -18.01 24.66
N TYR A 314 19.96 -16.94 24.82
CA TYR A 314 19.57 -15.84 25.69
C TYR A 314 18.95 -14.72 24.83
N LEU A 315 17.64 -14.53 24.97
CA LEU A 315 16.91 -13.44 24.31
C LEU A 315 16.54 -12.38 25.36
N PRO A 316 17.08 -11.16 25.29
CA PRO A 316 16.80 -10.11 26.27
C PRO A 316 15.45 -9.43 25.99
N ILE A 317 14.39 -10.04 26.50
CA ILE A 317 13.00 -9.61 26.27
C ILE A 317 12.69 -8.41 27.16
N GLU A 318 12.22 -7.31 26.56
CA GLU A 318 11.72 -6.10 27.24
C GLU A 318 10.24 -5.89 26.94
N GLU A 319 9.43 -5.67 27.96
CA GLU A 319 8.04 -5.28 27.81
C GLU A 319 7.94 -3.82 27.44
N VAL A 320 7.15 -3.52 26.42
CA VAL A 320 6.88 -2.14 26.00
C VAL A 320 5.39 -1.86 26.23
N PRO A 321 5.04 -1.19 27.35
CA PRO A 321 3.66 -0.81 27.60
C PRO A 321 3.23 0.22 26.56
N GLN A 322 2.14 -0.05 25.88
CA GLN A 322 1.53 0.87 24.93
C GLN A 322 0.33 1.52 25.60
N THR A 323 0.49 2.79 25.97
CA THR A 323 -0.54 3.57 26.69
C THR A 323 -1.21 4.62 25.80
N SER A 324 -0.68 4.85 24.60
CA SER A 324 -1.17 5.85 23.65
C SER A 324 -1.87 5.21 22.46
N ASP A 325 -2.71 5.98 21.79
CA ASP A 325 -3.31 5.60 20.51
C ASP A 325 -2.27 5.16 19.50
N LYS A 326 -2.56 4.09 18.75
CA LYS A 326 -1.65 3.46 17.76
C LYS A 326 -1.22 4.46 16.69
N THR A 327 -2.18 5.18 16.13
CA THR A 327 -1.93 6.18 15.08
C THR A 327 -0.99 7.27 15.57
N MET A 328 -1.25 7.79 16.78
CA MET A 328 -0.38 8.82 17.37
C MET A 328 1.04 8.32 17.63
N ARG A 329 1.21 7.06 18.06
CA ARG A 329 2.53 6.45 18.28
C ARG A 329 3.31 6.37 16.98
N ILE A 330 2.71 5.82 15.94
CA ILE A 330 3.33 5.68 14.62
C ILE A 330 3.70 7.05 14.04
N GLN A 331 2.85 8.07 14.21
CA GLN A 331 3.14 9.46 13.81
C GLN A 331 4.40 10.01 14.47
N THR A 332 4.76 9.57 15.67
CA THR A 332 6.03 10.01 16.33
C THR A 332 7.29 9.63 15.58
N MET A 333 7.21 8.70 14.61
CA MET A 333 8.34 8.36 13.74
C MET A 333 8.56 9.36 12.61
N GLN A 334 7.57 10.20 12.29
CA GLN A 334 7.64 11.13 11.18
C GLN A 334 8.94 11.96 11.14
N PRO A 335 9.40 12.58 12.26
CA PRO A 335 10.65 13.32 12.24
C PRO A 335 11.88 12.44 11.96
N ASP A 336 11.89 11.19 12.41
CA ASP A 336 13.02 10.29 12.20
C ASP A 336 13.10 9.80 10.75
N VAL A 337 11.97 9.56 10.11
CA VAL A 337 11.89 9.23 8.69
C VAL A 337 12.27 10.44 7.85
N LYS A 338 11.64 11.59 8.09
CA LYS A 338 11.87 12.84 7.36
C LYS A 338 13.32 13.33 7.42
N ASN A 339 13.98 13.16 8.57
CA ASN A 339 15.37 13.56 8.77
C ASN A 339 16.37 12.41 8.51
N HIS A 340 15.92 11.32 7.87
CA HIS A 340 16.74 10.20 7.45
C HIS A 340 17.49 9.48 8.59
N TYR A 341 16.97 9.54 9.83
CA TYR A 341 17.51 8.77 10.95
C TYR A 341 17.16 7.29 10.89
N ILE A 342 16.09 6.92 10.17
CA ILE A 342 15.74 5.55 9.84
C ILE A 342 16.08 5.32 8.38
N LYS A 343 16.91 4.31 8.12
CA LYS A 343 17.33 3.88 6.78
C LYS A 343 16.58 2.60 6.42
N PHE A 344 16.01 2.58 5.23
CA PHE A 344 15.19 1.47 4.74
C PHE A 344 15.94 0.62 3.72
N ASN A 345 15.45 -0.57 3.45
CA ASN A 345 15.92 -1.41 2.34
C ASN A 345 14.73 -1.69 1.41
N LYS A 346 14.93 -1.53 0.11
CA LYS A 346 13.90 -1.72 -0.92
C LYS A 346 13.34 -3.16 -0.99
N LYS A 347 14.07 -4.14 -0.43
CA LYS A 347 13.59 -5.54 -0.32
C LYS A 347 12.37 -5.68 0.60
N HIS A 348 12.17 -4.77 1.56
CA HIS A 348 11.06 -4.83 2.52
C HIS A 348 9.78 -4.19 1.96
N LYS A 349 9.33 -4.66 0.80
CA LYS A 349 8.22 -4.07 0.05
C LYS A 349 6.95 -3.88 0.89
N ARG A 350 6.55 -4.90 1.65
CA ARG A 350 5.32 -4.86 2.48
C ARG A 350 5.40 -3.81 3.59
N LEU A 351 6.55 -3.66 4.26
CA LEU A 351 6.73 -2.59 5.25
C LEU A 351 6.65 -1.22 4.60
N LEU A 352 7.32 -1.03 3.46
CA LEU A 352 7.32 0.24 2.74
C LEU A 352 5.91 0.62 2.28
N GLU A 353 5.15 -0.33 1.73
CA GLU A 353 3.77 -0.13 1.31
C GLU A 353 2.87 0.29 2.48
N GLN A 354 2.94 -0.41 3.62
CA GLN A 354 2.20 -0.04 4.83
C GLN A 354 2.60 1.34 5.37
N MET A 355 3.89 1.69 5.29
CA MET A 355 4.37 3.02 5.70
C MET A 355 3.88 4.13 4.77
N PHE A 356 3.94 3.94 3.45
CA PHE A 356 3.53 4.95 2.47
C PHE A 356 2.04 5.29 2.58
N HIS A 357 1.21 4.31 2.88
CA HIS A 357 -0.24 4.47 2.94
C HIS A 357 -0.78 4.69 4.35
N PHE A 358 0.06 4.71 5.38
CA PHE A 358 -0.40 4.93 6.76
C PHE A 358 -0.92 6.35 6.98
N PRO A 359 -2.11 6.57 7.60
CA PRO A 359 -2.99 5.58 8.21
C PRO A 359 -4.10 5.03 7.28
N MET A 360 -4.08 5.38 5.99
CA MET A 360 -5.16 5.08 5.03
C MET A 360 -5.10 3.66 4.47
N GLY A 361 -3.95 2.97 4.63
CA GLY A 361 -3.75 1.59 4.19
C GLY A 361 -4.58 0.59 4.99
N ALA A 362 -4.84 -0.59 4.40
CA ALA A 362 -5.61 -1.66 5.04
C ALA A 362 -4.91 -2.28 6.26
N HIS A 363 -3.59 -2.16 6.33
CA HIS A 363 -2.74 -2.76 7.36
C HIS A 363 -1.69 -1.79 7.86
N ASP A 364 -1.38 -1.86 9.16
CA ASP A 364 -0.41 -0.98 9.84
C ASP A 364 0.48 -1.72 10.86
N ASP A 365 0.49 -3.05 10.82
CA ASP A 365 1.25 -3.91 11.74
C ASP A 365 2.76 -3.69 11.61
N GLY A 366 3.27 -3.50 10.36
CA GLY A 366 4.66 -3.17 10.09
C GLY A 366 5.10 -1.83 10.67
N PRO A 367 4.40 -0.74 10.40
CA PRO A 367 4.60 0.57 11.04
C PRO A 367 4.57 0.52 12.56
N ASP A 368 3.65 -0.22 13.17
CA ASP A 368 3.54 -0.35 14.62
C ASP A 368 4.73 -1.11 15.21
N ALA A 369 5.09 -2.26 14.64
CA ALA A 369 6.28 -3.00 15.04
C ALA A 369 7.58 -2.19 14.84
N LEU A 370 7.68 -1.39 13.79
CA LEU A 370 8.81 -0.51 13.55
C LEU A 370 8.90 0.59 14.62
N GLU A 371 7.76 1.18 15.00
CA GLU A 371 7.70 2.17 16.08
C GLU A 371 8.15 1.58 17.41
N GLY A 372 7.64 0.41 17.77
CA GLY A 372 8.04 -0.30 18.98
C GLY A 372 9.54 -0.60 18.99
N CYS A 373 10.08 -1.10 17.88
CA CYS A 373 11.51 -1.39 17.73
C CYS A 373 12.38 -0.12 17.85
N ARG A 374 11.98 0.96 17.20
CA ARG A 374 12.63 2.27 17.30
C ARG A 374 12.63 2.78 18.75
N THR A 375 11.51 2.65 19.44
CA THR A 375 11.37 3.13 20.82
C THR A 375 12.34 2.43 21.75
N ILE A 376 12.48 1.10 21.71
CA ILE A 376 13.46 0.38 22.53
C ILE A 376 14.91 0.68 22.10
N ALA A 377 15.16 0.88 20.81
CA ALA A 377 16.46 1.27 20.31
C ALA A 377 16.88 2.67 20.80
N LYS A 378 15.96 3.63 20.90
CA LYS A 378 16.20 4.98 21.42
C LYS A 378 16.43 5.01 22.94
N LYS A 379 15.72 4.22 23.73
CA LYS A 379 15.89 4.11 25.18
C LYS A 379 17.25 3.51 25.57
N SER A 380 17.97 2.88 24.65
CA SER A 380 19.32 2.39 24.87
C SER A 380 20.28 3.59 25.01
N LYS A 381 20.81 3.83 26.22
CA LYS A 381 21.66 4.97 26.57
C LYS A 381 22.81 5.13 25.55
N ARG A 382 22.98 6.36 25.02
CA ARG A 382 24.22 6.76 24.34
C ARG A 382 25.34 6.71 25.39
N PHE A 383 26.40 5.92 25.16
CA PHE A 383 27.63 6.11 25.88
C PHE A 383 28.21 7.46 25.44
N ARG A 384 28.14 8.48 26.30
CA ARG A 384 29.04 9.63 26.19
C ARG A 384 30.42 9.13 26.58
N ILE A 385 31.33 9.04 25.63
CA ILE A 385 32.75 9.00 25.92
C ILE A 385 33.07 10.41 26.43
N MET A 386 33.13 10.58 27.73
CA MET A 386 33.71 11.77 28.32
C MET A 386 35.20 11.66 28.12
N ASP A 387 35.79 12.54 27.32
CA ASP A 387 37.22 12.71 27.23
C ASP A 387 37.73 13.11 28.64
N ARG A 388 38.55 12.25 29.23
CA ARG A 388 39.14 12.50 30.57
C ARG A 388 39.86 13.83 30.66
N ARG A 389 40.38 14.36 29.53
CA ARG A 389 41.00 15.68 29.43
C ARG A 389 40.05 16.85 29.60
N ALA A 390 38.77 16.67 29.30
CA ALA A 390 37.76 17.70 29.51
C ALA A 390 37.18 17.73 30.94
N ALA A 391 37.44 16.69 31.73
CA ALA A 391 36.95 16.55 33.11
C ALA A 391 37.95 17.03 34.19
N GLY A 392 39.16 17.52 33.80
CA GLY A 392 40.13 18.07 34.75
C GLY A 392 40.70 17.04 35.72
N LEU A 393 40.74 15.76 35.36
CA LEU A 393 41.35 14.66 36.14
C LEU A 393 42.55 14.09 35.39
#